data_ad587f118a33d1f675332b25766b8b1e
#
_entry.id   ad587f118a33d1f675332b25766b8b1e
#
_cell.length_a   1.000
_cell.length_b   1.000
_cell.length_c   1.000
_cell.angle_alpha   90.00
_cell.angle_beta   90.00
_cell.angle_gamma   90.00
#
_symmetry.space_group_name_H-M   'P 1'
#
loop_
_entity.id
_entity.type
_entity.pdbx_description
1 polymer ?
#
loop_
_entity_poly.entity_id
_entity_poly.type
_entity_poly.pdbx_seq_one_letter_code
_entity_poly.pdbx_strand_id
1 'polypeptide(L)'
;AYDQNREYLGCMKGSRIVGLLDGKSEEELCRWTDSLALEPVVRKVSARLPYRFVRLLLPSDSIALGELSFYTEEGRIGNVRIITPMRATGRNEVPGMITDGLGATGYRGRVAERLVDIDLGKEYMVSHIGMTSYLKTQLFCPDEFELRYWNNGWKTVERKQADHKGYLVFEKVPRGALLMLKNCRWKGKTAERIFTYEKGDVKWE
;
A
#
# COMPACT_ATOMS: atom_id res chain seq x y z
N ALA A 1 -8.01 8.33 10.19
CA ALA A 1 -7.32 7.32 9.36
C ALA A 1 -5.90 7.76 8.99
N TYR A 2 -5.71 9.02 8.57
CA TYR A 2 -4.39 9.53 8.18
C TYR A 2 -3.36 9.45 9.32
N ASP A 3 -3.72 9.86 10.53
CA ASP A 3 -2.81 9.82 11.69
C ASP A 3 -2.49 8.41 12.15
N GLN A 4 -3.42 7.48 12.03
CA GLN A 4 -3.21 6.08 12.40
C GLN A 4 -2.23 5.34 11.49
N ASN A 5 -2.00 5.83 10.28
CA ASN A 5 -1.14 5.18 9.28
C ASN A 5 0.28 5.79 9.23
N ARG A 6 0.50 6.95 9.84
CA ARG A 6 1.84 7.61 9.85
C ARG A 6 2.92 6.70 10.44
N GLU A 7 2.59 5.93 11.46
CA GLU A 7 3.54 5.00 12.10
C GLU A 7 4.07 3.93 11.14
N TYR A 8 3.29 3.56 10.08
CA TYR A 8 3.67 2.53 9.13
C TYR A 8 4.47 3.07 7.95
N LEU A 9 4.41 4.36 7.65
CA LEU A 9 5.12 4.95 6.52
C LEU A 9 6.64 4.78 6.62
N GLY A 10 7.17 4.79 7.83
CA GLY A 10 8.60 4.61 8.11
C GLY A 10 9.09 3.17 8.20
N CYS A 11 8.19 2.19 8.35
CA CYS A 11 8.57 0.80 8.62
C CYS A 11 9.47 0.18 7.54
N MET A 12 9.31 0.59 6.29
CA MET A 12 10.07 0.04 5.16
C MET A 12 11.29 0.87 4.77
N LYS A 13 11.58 1.98 5.47
CA LYS A 13 12.76 2.80 5.23
C LYS A 13 14.03 2.01 5.54
N GLY A 14 14.92 1.90 4.56
CA GLY A 14 16.15 1.11 4.64
C GLY A 14 15.99 -0.32 4.09
N SER A 15 14.78 -0.75 3.71
CA SER A 15 14.59 -2.06 3.08
C SER A 15 15.25 -2.13 1.70
N ARG A 16 15.61 -3.35 1.29
CA ARG A 16 16.25 -3.64 0.01
C ARG A 16 15.55 -4.83 -0.65
N ILE A 17 15.50 -4.84 -1.96
CA ILE A 17 15.12 -6.01 -2.73
C ILE A 17 16.33 -6.48 -3.53
N VAL A 18 16.61 -7.77 -3.42
CA VAL A 18 17.72 -8.44 -4.11
C VAL A 18 17.19 -9.58 -4.97
N GLY A 19 17.79 -9.78 -6.14
CA GLY A 19 17.56 -10.94 -6.98
C GLY A 19 18.39 -12.12 -6.49
N LEU A 20 17.85 -13.34 -6.51
CA LEU A 20 18.51 -14.56 -6.10
C LEU A 20 18.83 -15.44 -7.30
N LEU A 21 20.09 -15.82 -7.44
CA LEU A 21 20.57 -16.81 -8.39
C LEU A 21 21.13 -18.00 -7.61
N ASP A 22 20.67 -19.22 -7.92
CA ASP A 22 21.14 -20.47 -7.28
C ASP A 22 21.15 -20.44 -5.75
N GLY A 23 20.37 -19.56 -5.13
CA GLY A 23 20.28 -19.33 -3.69
C GLY A 23 21.53 -18.74 -3.03
N LYS A 24 22.57 -18.38 -3.80
CA LYS A 24 23.87 -17.96 -3.25
C LYS A 24 24.34 -16.57 -3.69
N SER A 25 23.96 -16.10 -4.85
CA SER A 25 24.37 -14.77 -5.32
C SER A 25 23.20 -13.80 -5.27
N GLU A 26 23.47 -12.58 -4.80
CA GLU A 26 22.46 -11.55 -4.65
C GLU A 26 22.87 -10.30 -5.43
N GLU A 27 21.98 -9.84 -6.30
CA GLU A 27 22.07 -8.53 -6.94
C GLU A 27 21.06 -7.60 -6.28
N GLU A 28 21.51 -6.44 -5.77
CA GLU A 28 20.59 -5.43 -5.25
C GLU A 28 19.81 -4.79 -6.41
N LEU A 29 18.51 -5.04 -6.46
CA LEU A 29 17.62 -4.50 -7.48
C LEU A 29 17.10 -3.12 -7.08
N CYS A 30 16.76 -2.93 -5.82
CA CYS A 30 16.19 -1.68 -5.33
C CYS A 30 16.41 -1.49 -3.83
N ARG A 31 16.54 -0.20 -3.41
CA ARG A 31 16.63 0.20 -2.00
C ARG A 31 15.66 1.34 -1.71
N TRP A 32 14.93 1.24 -0.62
CA TRP A 32 14.06 2.32 -0.12
C TRP A 32 14.79 3.13 0.95
N THR A 33 15.26 4.32 0.59
CA THR A 33 16.00 5.23 1.49
C THR A 33 15.07 6.14 2.29
N ASP A 34 13.84 6.31 1.84
CA ASP A 34 12.85 7.21 2.42
C ASP A 34 11.65 6.47 2.96
N SER A 35 10.86 7.14 3.79
CA SER A 35 9.54 6.65 4.19
C SER A 35 8.64 6.52 2.97
N LEU A 36 7.77 5.52 2.98
CA LEU A 36 6.76 5.36 1.94
C LEU A 36 5.74 6.51 2.01
N ALA A 37 5.18 6.86 0.87
CA ALA A 37 4.02 7.73 0.79
C ALA A 37 2.72 6.92 1.02
N LEU A 38 1.59 7.63 1.11
CA LEU A 38 0.27 6.98 1.10
C LEU A 38 -0.06 6.38 -0.27
N GLU A 39 0.47 7.00 -1.32
CA GLU A 39 0.35 6.53 -2.70
C GLU A 39 1.40 5.47 -3.01
N PRO A 40 1.13 4.56 -3.97
CA PRO A 40 2.13 3.61 -4.43
C PRO A 40 3.40 4.30 -4.95
N VAL A 41 4.55 3.88 -4.46
CA VAL A 41 5.84 4.36 -4.93
C VAL A 41 6.43 3.30 -5.85
N VAL A 42 6.56 3.61 -7.14
CA VAL A 42 7.17 2.73 -8.14
C VAL A 42 8.56 3.24 -8.49
N ARG A 43 9.56 2.36 -8.42
CA ARG A 43 10.95 2.68 -8.73
C ARG A 43 11.44 1.86 -9.91
N LYS A 44 12.15 2.52 -10.83
CA LYS A 44 12.84 1.84 -11.91
C LYS A 44 14.00 1.03 -11.35
N VAL A 45 14.19 -0.15 -11.92
CA VAL A 45 15.23 -1.11 -11.58
C VAL A 45 16.03 -1.42 -12.84
N SER A 46 17.31 -1.70 -12.68
CA SER A 46 18.17 -2.15 -13.78
C SER A 46 18.72 -3.53 -13.43
N ALA A 47 17.83 -4.53 -13.48
CA ALA A 47 18.23 -5.91 -13.30
C ALA A 47 19.19 -6.33 -14.42
N ARG A 48 20.30 -6.97 -14.10
CA ARG A 48 21.30 -7.46 -15.06
C ARG A 48 20.93 -8.82 -15.62
N LEU A 49 20.16 -9.59 -14.85
CA LEU A 49 19.76 -10.96 -15.16
C LEU A 49 18.27 -11.14 -14.88
N PRO A 50 17.63 -12.12 -15.52
CA PRO A 50 16.28 -12.51 -15.16
C PRO A 50 16.29 -13.25 -13.80
N TYR A 51 15.27 -12.98 -12.95
CA TYR A 51 15.10 -13.60 -11.66
C TYR A 51 13.73 -14.25 -11.55
N ARG A 52 13.68 -15.46 -11.03
CA ARG A 52 12.48 -16.10 -10.52
C ARG A 52 12.26 -15.79 -9.04
N PHE A 53 13.33 -15.81 -8.27
CA PHE A 53 13.28 -15.57 -6.83
C PHE A 53 13.89 -14.22 -6.50
N VAL A 54 13.18 -13.47 -5.67
CA VAL A 54 13.67 -12.21 -5.12
C VAL A 54 13.48 -12.22 -3.61
N ARG A 55 14.29 -11.45 -2.90
CA ARG A 55 14.24 -11.33 -1.44
C ARG A 55 14.10 -9.90 -1.03
N LEU A 56 13.12 -9.64 -0.18
CA LEU A 56 12.98 -8.39 0.54
C LEU A 56 13.74 -8.48 1.86
N LEU A 57 14.77 -7.66 2.02
CA LEU A 57 15.53 -7.50 3.26
C LEU A 57 14.95 -6.33 4.05
N LEU A 58 14.58 -6.59 5.30
CA LEU A 58 13.90 -5.63 6.17
C LEU A 58 14.92 -4.91 7.07
N PRO A 59 14.71 -3.62 7.39
CA PRO A 59 15.55 -2.86 8.31
C PRO A 59 15.43 -3.35 9.76
N SER A 60 14.29 -3.94 10.10
CA SER A 60 13.96 -4.50 11.42
C SER A 60 13.18 -5.80 11.28
N ASP A 61 12.80 -6.41 12.40
CA ASP A 61 11.93 -7.59 12.42
C ASP A 61 10.45 -7.27 12.11
N SER A 62 10.12 -5.99 11.94
CA SER A 62 8.75 -5.53 11.66
C SER A 62 8.54 -5.26 10.19
N ILE A 63 7.40 -5.69 9.68
CA ILE A 63 6.91 -5.38 8.34
C ILE A 63 5.52 -4.76 8.44
N ALA A 64 5.26 -3.71 7.65
CA ALA A 64 3.95 -3.12 7.48
C ALA A 64 3.81 -2.66 6.01
N LEU A 65 3.24 -3.51 5.19
CA LEU A 65 3.22 -3.36 3.74
C LEU A 65 1.83 -3.62 3.19
N GLY A 66 1.32 -2.68 2.39
CA GLY A 66 0.05 -2.82 1.70
C GLY A 66 0.21 -3.66 0.44
N GLU A 67 1.13 -3.25 -0.43
CA GLU A 67 1.34 -3.96 -1.68
C GLU A 67 2.82 -3.92 -2.07
N LEU A 68 3.31 -5.04 -2.58
CA LEU A 68 4.61 -5.17 -3.23
C LEU A 68 4.38 -5.73 -4.63
N SER A 69 4.73 -4.97 -5.64
CA SER A 69 4.47 -5.31 -7.03
C SER A 69 5.74 -5.27 -7.87
N PHE A 70 5.82 -6.17 -8.82
CA PHE A 70 6.94 -6.31 -9.74
C PHE A 70 6.46 -6.13 -11.17
N TYR A 71 7.29 -5.52 -12.01
CA TYR A 71 6.96 -5.20 -13.39
C TYR A 71 8.11 -5.56 -14.34
N THR A 72 7.75 -5.96 -15.53
CA THR A 72 8.61 -5.94 -16.72
C THR A 72 8.27 -4.70 -17.56
N GLU A 73 8.97 -4.48 -18.64
CA GLU A 73 8.61 -3.43 -19.62
C GLU A 73 7.21 -3.66 -20.25
N GLU A 74 6.73 -4.91 -20.25
CA GLU A 74 5.42 -5.30 -20.77
C GLU A 74 4.27 -5.06 -19.78
N GLY A 75 4.57 -4.91 -18.48
CA GLY A 75 3.57 -4.68 -17.45
C GLY A 75 3.81 -5.43 -16.15
N ARG A 76 2.77 -5.47 -15.34
CA ARG A 76 2.82 -6.10 -14.00
C ARG A 76 2.97 -7.62 -14.09
N ILE A 77 3.87 -8.18 -13.26
CA ILE A 77 4.02 -9.61 -13.06
C ILE A 77 2.89 -10.09 -12.17
N GLY A 78 2.12 -11.07 -12.65
CA GLY A 78 1.06 -11.73 -11.89
C GLY A 78 1.56 -12.95 -11.13
N ASN A 79 0.69 -13.53 -10.29
CA ASN A 79 0.93 -14.80 -9.57
C ASN A 79 2.19 -14.79 -8.68
N VAL A 80 2.57 -13.63 -8.16
CA VAL A 80 3.66 -13.49 -7.21
C VAL A 80 3.27 -14.10 -5.87
N ARG A 81 4.16 -14.89 -5.27
CA ARG A 81 3.88 -15.61 -4.02
C ARG A 81 4.94 -15.38 -2.97
N ILE A 82 4.51 -15.18 -1.74
CA ILE A 82 5.40 -15.17 -0.57
C ILE A 82 5.75 -16.61 -0.20
N ILE A 83 7.04 -16.91 -0.08
CA ILE A 83 7.54 -18.24 0.29
C ILE A 83 7.89 -18.30 1.78
N THR A 84 8.42 -17.22 2.33
CA THR A 84 8.78 -17.15 3.76
C THR A 84 7.56 -17.45 4.63
N PRO A 85 7.66 -18.40 5.56
CA PRO A 85 6.59 -18.68 6.51
C PRO A 85 6.35 -17.49 7.42
N MET A 86 5.21 -16.85 7.29
CA MET A 86 4.77 -15.76 8.15
C MET A 86 3.38 -16.09 8.72
N ARG A 87 3.14 -15.68 9.98
CA ARG A 87 1.85 -15.93 10.63
C ARG A 87 0.86 -14.83 10.28
N ALA A 88 -0.38 -15.21 9.97
CA ALA A 88 -1.47 -14.24 9.87
C ALA A 88 -1.65 -13.53 11.22
N THR A 89 -1.79 -12.21 11.20
CA THR A 89 -2.00 -11.37 12.39
C THR A 89 -3.46 -11.02 12.60
N GLY A 90 -4.29 -11.29 11.60
CA GLY A 90 -5.73 -11.08 11.64
C GLY A 90 -6.43 -11.78 10.48
N ARG A 91 -7.78 -11.74 10.48
CA ARG A 91 -8.59 -12.35 9.41
C ARG A 91 -8.29 -11.75 8.04
N ASN A 92 -7.94 -10.46 7.98
CA ASN A 92 -7.63 -9.70 6.77
C ASN A 92 -6.17 -9.22 6.77
N GLU A 93 -5.28 -9.91 7.45
CA GLU A 93 -3.85 -9.61 7.51
C GLU A 93 -3.06 -10.91 7.34
N VAL A 94 -3.14 -11.47 6.15
CA VAL A 94 -2.38 -12.66 5.75
C VAL A 94 -1.22 -12.27 4.84
N PRO A 95 -0.07 -12.95 4.92
CA PRO A 95 1.15 -12.57 4.18
C PRO A 95 0.94 -12.39 2.67
N GLY A 96 0.14 -13.25 2.05
CA GLY A 96 -0.14 -13.17 0.60
C GLY A 96 -0.83 -11.88 0.15
N MET A 97 -1.42 -11.11 1.07
CA MET A 97 -2.07 -9.84 0.74
C MET A 97 -1.10 -8.74 0.32
N ILE A 98 0.21 -8.90 0.56
CA ILE A 98 1.20 -7.93 0.09
C ILE A 98 1.55 -8.10 -1.40
N THR A 99 0.98 -9.07 -2.08
CA THR A 99 1.21 -9.32 -3.52
C THR A 99 -0.08 -9.62 -4.29
N ASP A 100 -1.24 -9.36 -3.68
CA ASP A 100 -2.55 -9.70 -4.26
C ASP A 100 -3.07 -8.68 -5.27
N GLY A 101 -2.42 -7.53 -5.38
CA GLY A 101 -2.78 -6.46 -6.29
C GLY A 101 -3.78 -5.46 -5.74
N LEU A 102 -4.09 -5.55 -4.46
CA LEU A 102 -5.10 -4.74 -3.81
C LEU A 102 -4.46 -3.81 -2.78
N GLY A 103 -4.28 -2.55 -3.09
CA GLY A 103 -3.71 -1.57 -2.14
C GLY A 103 -4.55 -1.33 -0.87
N ALA A 104 -5.80 -1.82 -0.84
CA ALA A 104 -6.66 -1.76 0.35
C ALA A 104 -6.41 -2.90 1.35
N THR A 105 -5.74 -3.96 0.92
CA THR A 105 -5.30 -5.07 1.75
C THR A 105 -3.86 -4.89 2.19
N GLY A 106 -3.29 -5.82 2.90
CA GLY A 106 -1.89 -5.77 3.28
C GLY A 106 -1.59 -6.65 4.47
N TYR A 107 -0.34 -6.62 4.87
CA TYR A 107 0.15 -7.39 6.01
C TYR A 107 0.98 -6.52 6.94
N ARG A 108 0.75 -6.72 8.23
CA ARG A 108 1.52 -6.13 9.32
C ARG A 108 1.89 -7.22 10.32
N GLY A 109 3.16 -7.35 10.62
CA GLY A 109 3.62 -8.40 11.51
C GLY A 109 5.11 -8.38 11.79
N ARG A 110 5.61 -9.49 12.33
CA ARG A 110 7.03 -9.71 12.55
C ARG A 110 7.58 -10.80 11.65
N VAL A 111 8.81 -10.60 11.20
CA VAL A 111 9.58 -11.55 10.39
C VAL A 111 10.91 -11.77 11.06
N ALA A 112 11.07 -12.92 11.72
CA ALA A 112 12.19 -13.19 12.63
C ALA A 112 13.57 -13.00 11.99
N GLU A 113 13.74 -13.45 10.76
CA GLU A 113 15.01 -13.39 10.05
C GLU A 113 15.21 -12.06 9.27
N ARG A 114 14.25 -11.14 9.37
CA ARG A 114 14.25 -9.86 8.66
C ARG A 114 14.34 -9.99 7.13
N LEU A 115 13.86 -11.11 6.59
CA LEU A 115 13.83 -11.36 5.15
C LEU A 115 12.52 -12.01 4.74
N VAL A 116 12.08 -11.68 3.53
CA VAL A 116 10.88 -12.26 2.91
C VAL A 116 11.27 -12.74 1.52
N ASP A 117 11.21 -14.04 1.30
CA ASP A 117 11.45 -14.66 0.01
C ASP A 117 10.16 -14.70 -0.81
N ILE A 118 10.31 -14.40 -2.09
CA ILE A 118 9.22 -14.17 -3.02
C ILE A 118 9.50 -14.94 -4.31
N ASP A 119 8.54 -15.74 -4.75
CA ASP A 119 8.55 -16.45 -6.04
C ASP A 119 7.73 -15.65 -7.07
N LEU A 120 8.37 -15.21 -8.13
CA LEU A 120 7.71 -14.54 -9.26
C LEU A 120 7.00 -15.52 -10.22
N GLY A 121 7.12 -16.84 -9.96
CA GLY A 121 6.52 -17.92 -10.75
C GLY A 121 7.40 -18.44 -11.88
N LYS A 122 8.12 -17.57 -12.56
CA LYS A 122 9.16 -17.90 -13.54
C LYS A 122 10.23 -16.79 -13.55
N GLU A 123 11.24 -16.94 -14.37
CA GLU A 123 12.26 -15.90 -14.56
C GLU A 123 11.69 -14.69 -15.31
N TYR A 124 11.98 -13.50 -14.79
CA TYR A 124 11.61 -12.22 -15.38
C TYR A 124 12.77 -11.22 -15.30
N MET A 125 12.93 -10.44 -16.37
CA MET A 125 13.73 -9.23 -16.34
C MET A 125 12.91 -8.12 -15.65
N VAL A 126 13.14 -7.93 -14.35
CA VAL A 126 12.41 -6.93 -13.57
C VAL A 126 12.84 -5.53 -13.96
N SER A 127 11.93 -4.69 -14.41
CA SER A 127 12.18 -3.30 -14.82
C SER A 127 11.76 -2.28 -13.77
N HIS A 128 10.69 -2.58 -13.01
CA HIS A 128 10.22 -1.70 -11.94
C HIS A 128 9.72 -2.52 -10.75
N ILE A 129 9.82 -1.92 -9.57
CA ILE A 129 9.28 -2.47 -8.32
C ILE A 129 8.42 -1.41 -7.65
N GLY A 130 7.18 -1.75 -7.33
CA GLY A 130 6.23 -0.90 -6.63
C GLY A 130 6.08 -1.33 -5.17
N MET A 131 5.96 -0.36 -4.27
CA MET A 131 5.72 -0.59 -2.85
C MET A 131 4.69 0.40 -2.33
N THR A 132 3.70 -0.11 -1.59
CA THR A 132 2.67 0.69 -0.93
C THR A 132 2.72 0.43 0.56
N SER A 133 2.67 1.47 1.37
CA SER A 133 2.61 1.33 2.83
C SER A 133 1.35 0.57 3.26
N TYR A 134 1.43 -0.10 4.41
CA TYR A 134 0.24 -0.64 5.05
C TYR A 134 -0.72 0.51 5.40
N LEU A 135 -1.87 0.50 4.73
CA LEU A 135 -2.94 1.44 5.00
C LEU A 135 -4.06 0.68 5.68
N LYS A 136 -4.24 0.87 6.95
CA LYS A 136 -5.40 0.32 7.67
C LYS A 136 -6.70 0.98 7.15
N THR A 137 -6.98 0.76 5.87
CA THR A 137 -8.07 1.39 5.13
C THR A 137 -9.31 0.48 5.07
N GLN A 138 -10.46 1.10 4.86
CA GLN A 138 -11.73 0.44 4.57
C GLN A 138 -12.26 0.84 3.18
N LEU A 139 -11.35 1.27 2.30
CA LEU A 139 -11.69 1.65 0.93
C LEU A 139 -11.70 0.41 0.03
N PHE A 140 -12.71 -0.42 0.17
CA PHE A 140 -12.82 -1.64 -0.62
C PHE A 140 -13.46 -1.37 -1.98
N CYS A 141 -12.89 -1.92 -3.03
CA CYS A 141 -13.48 -1.93 -4.37
C CYS A 141 -14.70 -2.89 -4.39
N PRO A 142 -15.83 -2.50 -4.97
CA PRO A 142 -16.15 -1.26 -5.70
C PRO A 142 -16.96 -0.22 -4.88
N ASP A 143 -16.70 -0.04 -3.60
CA ASP A 143 -17.45 0.89 -2.77
C ASP A 143 -17.38 2.32 -3.32
N GLU A 144 -18.50 3.04 -3.27
CA GLU A 144 -18.59 4.45 -3.66
C GLU A 144 -18.48 5.35 -2.43
N PHE A 145 -17.69 6.41 -2.55
CA PHE A 145 -17.47 7.41 -1.52
C PHE A 145 -17.83 8.80 -2.04
N GLU A 146 -18.50 9.58 -1.20
CA GLU A 146 -18.88 10.96 -1.46
C GLU A 146 -18.16 11.88 -0.46
N LEU A 147 -17.42 12.88 -0.97
CA LEU A 147 -16.91 13.97 -0.15
C LEU A 147 -17.87 15.14 -0.21
N ARG A 148 -18.23 15.66 0.96
CA ARG A 148 -19.10 16.82 1.12
C ARG A 148 -18.41 17.89 1.95
N TYR A 149 -18.83 19.12 1.81
CA TYR A 149 -18.44 20.24 2.66
C TYR A 149 -19.65 20.99 3.18
N TRP A 150 -19.50 21.63 4.35
CA TRP A 150 -20.56 22.43 4.94
C TRP A 150 -20.54 23.88 4.42
N ASN A 151 -21.65 24.34 3.87
CA ASN A 151 -21.89 25.72 3.50
C ASN A 151 -23.39 25.97 3.55
N ASN A 152 -23.92 26.34 4.73
CA ASN A 152 -25.35 26.46 5.02
C ASN A 152 -26.13 25.18 4.64
N GLY A 153 -25.51 24.03 4.86
CA GLY A 153 -25.96 22.71 4.48
C GLY A 153 -24.85 21.92 3.77
N TRP A 154 -24.98 20.59 3.77
CA TRP A 154 -24.00 19.70 3.13
C TRP A 154 -24.08 19.78 1.60
N LYS A 155 -23.00 20.18 0.95
CA LYS A 155 -22.84 20.22 -0.51
C LYS A 155 -21.80 19.20 -0.95
N THR A 156 -22.08 18.49 -2.02
CA THR A 156 -21.16 17.51 -2.60
C THR A 156 -19.99 18.19 -3.29
N VAL A 157 -18.78 17.78 -2.96
CA VAL A 157 -17.57 18.10 -3.72
C VAL A 157 -17.51 17.17 -4.92
N GLU A 158 -17.47 15.86 -4.66
CA GLU A 158 -17.34 14.83 -5.69
C GLU A 158 -17.73 13.46 -5.13
N ARG A 159 -18.12 12.52 -6.03
CA ARG A 159 -18.26 11.09 -5.75
C ARG A 159 -17.20 10.30 -6.51
N LYS A 160 -16.59 9.33 -5.84
CA LYS A 160 -15.58 8.45 -6.44
C LYS A 160 -15.79 7.02 -6.00
N GLN A 161 -15.60 6.12 -6.94
CA GLN A 161 -15.57 4.69 -6.66
C GLN A 161 -14.16 4.28 -6.25
N ALA A 162 -14.05 3.50 -5.19
CA ALA A 162 -12.80 2.90 -4.78
C ALA A 162 -12.34 1.88 -5.82
N ASP A 163 -11.07 1.92 -6.15
CA ASP A 163 -10.40 0.97 -7.04
C ASP A 163 -9.43 0.07 -6.24
N HIS A 164 -8.66 -0.73 -6.97
CA HIS A 164 -7.64 -1.61 -6.38
C HIS A 164 -6.48 -0.89 -5.69
N LYS A 165 -6.32 0.42 -5.89
CA LYS A 165 -5.21 1.21 -5.30
C LYS A 165 -5.39 1.43 -3.79
N GLY A 166 -6.64 1.37 -3.29
CA GLY A 166 -6.93 1.51 -1.86
C GLY A 166 -6.84 2.93 -1.33
N TYR A 167 -6.82 3.96 -2.18
CA TYR A 167 -6.90 5.36 -1.81
C TYR A 167 -7.79 6.15 -2.77
N LEU A 168 -8.28 7.30 -2.32
CA LEU A 168 -9.10 8.22 -3.11
C LEU A 168 -8.50 9.62 -3.02
N VAL A 169 -8.42 10.30 -4.15
CA VAL A 169 -7.98 11.69 -4.24
C VAL A 169 -9.16 12.56 -4.62
N PHE A 170 -9.47 13.56 -3.81
CA PHE A 170 -10.50 14.55 -4.10
C PHE A 170 -9.83 15.90 -4.38
N GLU A 171 -10.20 16.50 -5.51
CA GLU A 171 -9.68 17.79 -5.93
C GLU A 171 -10.71 18.91 -5.63
N LYS A 172 -10.24 20.16 -5.71
CA LYS A 172 -11.09 21.37 -5.55
C LYS A 172 -11.85 21.41 -4.22
N VAL A 173 -11.27 20.83 -3.18
CA VAL A 173 -11.83 20.84 -1.82
C VAL A 173 -11.74 22.26 -1.25
N PRO A 174 -12.84 22.87 -0.75
CA PRO A 174 -12.79 24.18 -0.14
C PRO A 174 -11.86 24.22 1.09
N ARG A 175 -10.96 25.20 1.14
CA ARG A 175 -10.02 25.36 2.26
C ARG A 175 -10.74 25.76 3.55
N GLY A 176 -10.36 25.16 4.66
CA GLY A 176 -10.91 25.45 5.99
C GLY A 176 -12.39 25.09 6.18
N ALA A 177 -12.96 24.34 5.25
CA ALA A 177 -14.34 23.88 5.36
C ALA A 177 -14.45 22.66 6.30
N LEU A 178 -15.57 22.55 6.99
CA LEU A 178 -15.97 21.32 7.63
C LEU A 178 -16.33 20.30 6.53
N LEU A 179 -15.69 19.16 6.53
CA LEU A 179 -15.79 18.11 5.52
C LEU A 179 -16.49 16.87 6.08
N MET A 180 -17.18 16.15 5.22
CA MET A 180 -17.76 14.84 5.53
C MET A 180 -17.40 13.86 4.43
N LEU A 181 -16.75 12.76 4.80
CA LEU A 181 -16.57 11.62 3.91
C LEU A 181 -17.63 10.56 4.24
N LYS A 182 -18.38 10.17 3.23
CA LYS A 182 -19.47 9.21 3.33
C LYS A 182 -19.21 8.01 2.44
N ASN A 183 -19.32 6.78 3.02
CA ASN A 183 -19.42 5.56 2.23
C ASN A 183 -20.89 5.39 1.80
N CYS A 184 -21.15 5.43 0.49
CA CYS A 184 -22.50 5.41 -0.05
C CYS A 184 -23.16 4.02 -0.01
N ARG A 185 -22.36 2.95 0.14
CA ARG A 185 -22.86 1.57 0.25
C ARG A 185 -23.54 1.30 1.59
N TRP A 186 -23.04 1.89 2.66
CA TRP A 186 -23.53 1.64 4.00
C TRP A 186 -24.65 2.61 4.36
N LYS A 187 -25.84 2.07 4.59
CA LYS A 187 -26.97 2.84 5.12
C LYS A 187 -26.92 2.82 6.65
N GLY A 188 -26.08 3.66 7.28
CA GLY A 188 -26.02 3.70 8.74
C GLY A 188 -25.07 4.75 9.31
N LYS A 189 -25.13 4.97 10.62
CA LYS A 189 -24.36 6.01 11.35
C LYS A 189 -22.84 5.88 11.27
N THR A 190 -22.33 4.70 10.96
CA THR A 190 -20.88 4.44 10.89
C THR A 190 -20.26 4.75 9.53
N ALA A 191 -21.08 5.11 8.54
CA ALA A 191 -20.63 5.36 7.18
C ALA A 191 -20.12 6.78 6.94
N GLU A 192 -20.24 7.67 7.94
CA GLU A 192 -19.89 9.08 7.82
C GLU A 192 -18.73 9.43 8.75
N ARG A 193 -17.79 10.26 8.26
CA ARG A 193 -16.66 10.80 9.02
C ARG A 193 -16.62 12.30 8.78
N ILE A 194 -16.70 13.08 9.85
CA ILE A 194 -16.66 14.56 9.81
C ILE A 194 -15.29 15.01 10.29
N PHE A 195 -14.67 15.94 9.58
CA PHE A 195 -13.31 16.41 9.84
C PHE A 195 -13.05 17.77 9.22
N THR A 196 -12.04 18.47 9.72
CA THR A 196 -11.43 19.60 9.06
C THR A 196 -10.03 19.24 8.56
N TYR A 197 -9.57 19.93 7.52
CA TYR A 197 -8.24 19.75 6.96
C TYR A 197 -7.52 21.10 6.89
N GLU A 198 -6.49 21.25 7.70
CA GLU A 198 -5.70 22.47 7.80
C GLU A 198 -4.20 22.17 7.81
N LYS A 199 -3.44 22.84 6.94
CA LYS A 199 -1.96 22.77 6.90
C LYS A 199 -1.39 21.34 6.81
N GLY A 200 -2.09 20.41 6.17
CA GLY A 200 -1.66 19.03 6.04
C GLY A 200 -2.17 18.09 7.12
N ASP A 201 -2.90 18.60 8.11
CA ASP A 201 -3.44 17.81 9.22
C ASP A 201 -4.96 17.67 9.14
N VAL A 202 -5.44 16.47 9.50
CA VAL A 202 -6.86 16.15 9.62
C VAL A 202 -7.24 16.24 11.10
N LYS A 203 -8.25 17.05 11.41
CA LYS A 203 -8.88 17.10 12.73
C LYS A 203 -10.26 16.47 12.64
N TRP A 204 -10.49 15.42 13.41
CA TRP A 204 -11.78 14.73 13.47
C TRP A 204 -12.71 15.44 14.45
N GLU A 205 -13.99 15.54 14.06
CA GLU A 205 -15.07 16.08 14.87
C GLU A 205 -15.95 14.95 15.45
#